data_0f446dbc7e1011d9baaf10cb5dfcfa61
#
_entry.id   0f446dbc7e1011d9baaf10cb5dfcfa61
#
_cell.length_a   1.000
_cell.length_b   1.000
_cell.length_c   1.000
_cell.angle_alpha   90.00
_cell.angle_beta   90.00
_cell.angle_gamma   90.00
#
_symmetry.space_group_name_H-M   'P 1'
#
loop_
_entity.id
_entity.type
_entity.pdbx_description
1 polymer ?
#
loop_
_entity_poly.entity_id
_entity_poly.type
_entity_poly.pdbx_seq_one_letter_code
_entity_poly.pdbx_strand_id
1 'polypeptide(L)'
;MSPKETDLKILLKALAFAAHKHKDQRRRDVDASPYINHPISLADILCNEAHITDIETICGALLHDTVEDTETTAEELEDAFGKTIRDIVMDVTDDKNLSKASRKQAQIDHAAQISDKAKLIKLAD
;
A
#
# COMPACT_ATOMS: atom_id res chain seq x y z
N MET A 1 12.08 -17.67 -16.29
CA MET A 1 12.25 -16.27 -15.80
C MET A 1 12.90 -16.30 -14.43
N SER A 2 13.92 -15.47 -14.22
CA SER A 2 14.59 -15.41 -12.92
C SER A 2 13.70 -14.74 -11.87
N PRO A 3 13.91 -15.02 -10.57
CA PRO A 3 13.17 -14.31 -9.51
C PRO A 3 13.31 -12.78 -9.59
N LYS A 4 14.49 -12.29 -9.98
CA LYS A 4 14.72 -10.84 -10.14
C LYS A 4 13.89 -10.24 -11.26
N GLU A 5 13.71 -10.96 -12.36
CA GLU A 5 12.87 -10.50 -13.46
C GLU A 5 11.40 -10.46 -13.05
N THR A 6 10.94 -11.48 -12.32
CA THR A 6 9.58 -11.54 -11.80
C THR A 6 9.32 -10.40 -10.82
N ASP A 7 10.26 -10.14 -9.91
CA ASP A 7 10.16 -9.06 -8.94
C ASP A 7 10.11 -7.69 -9.61
N LEU A 8 10.96 -7.47 -10.60
CA LEU A 8 10.99 -6.21 -11.33
C LEU A 8 9.66 -5.97 -12.08
N LYS A 9 9.13 -7.00 -12.71
CA LYS A 9 7.87 -6.89 -13.45
C LYS A 9 6.70 -6.55 -12.53
N ILE A 10 6.58 -7.21 -11.39
CA ILE A 10 5.48 -6.94 -10.47
C ILE A 10 5.65 -5.58 -9.79
N LEU A 11 6.87 -5.18 -9.50
CA LEU A 11 7.16 -3.85 -8.94
C LEU A 11 6.69 -2.74 -9.87
N LEU A 12 7.07 -2.81 -11.15
CA LEU A 12 6.67 -1.81 -12.14
C LEU A 12 5.16 -1.84 -12.37
N LYS A 13 4.56 -3.02 -12.35
CA LYS A 13 3.10 -3.15 -12.49
C LYS A 13 2.39 -2.48 -11.31
N ALA A 14 2.86 -2.69 -10.08
CA ALA A 14 2.29 -2.06 -8.89
C ALA A 14 2.44 -0.54 -8.93
N LEU A 15 3.61 -0.05 -9.32
CA LEU A 15 3.86 1.38 -9.44
C LEU A 15 2.97 2.02 -10.51
N ALA A 16 2.87 1.40 -11.68
CA ALA A 16 2.02 1.90 -12.76
C ALA A 16 0.53 1.90 -12.37
N PHE A 17 0.09 0.86 -11.69
CA PHE A 17 -1.29 0.74 -11.19
C PHE A 17 -1.59 1.87 -10.20
N ALA A 18 -0.71 2.05 -9.21
CA ALA A 18 -0.90 3.09 -8.20
C ALA A 18 -0.88 4.48 -8.81
N ALA A 19 0.04 4.74 -9.73
CA ALA A 19 0.13 6.03 -10.41
C ALA A 19 -1.14 6.33 -11.20
N HIS A 20 -1.70 5.32 -11.89
CA HIS A 20 -2.94 5.48 -12.63
C HIS A 20 -4.12 5.77 -11.71
N LYS A 21 -4.25 5.01 -10.61
CA LYS A 21 -5.36 5.19 -9.67
C LYS A 21 -5.32 6.53 -8.96
N HIS A 22 -4.14 7.03 -8.64
CA HIS A 22 -3.96 8.30 -7.94
C HIS A 22 -3.70 9.49 -8.87
N LYS A 23 -3.85 9.33 -10.17
CA LYS A 23 -3.41 10.33 -11.18
C LYS A 23 -3.97 11.73 -10.95
N ASP A 24 -5.20 11.84 -10.46
CA ASP A 24 -5.86 13.14 -10.24
C ASP A 24 -5.84 13.57 -8.77
N GLN A 25 -5.23 12.77 -7.91
CA GLN A 25 -5.19 13.04 -6.48
C GLN A 25 -3.95 13.85 -6.11
N ARG A 26 -4.16 14.91 -5.29
CA ARG A 26 -3.08 15.77 -4.79
C ARG A 26 -3.00 15.68 -3.28
N ARG A 27 -1.81 15.90 -2.73
CA ARG A 27 -1.62 16.00 -1.29
C ARG A 27 -2.08 17.36 -0.81
N ARG A 28 -2.42 17.44 0.49
CA ARG A 28 -2.80 18.70 1.14
C ARG A 28 -1.58 19.42 1.68
N ASP A 29 -0.51 19.47 0.90
CA ASP A 29 0.68 20.25 1.23
C ASP A 29 0.67 21.58 0.48
N VAL A 30 1.63 22.46 0.79
CA VAL A 30 1.73 23.81 0.20
C VAL A 30 1.84 23.73 -1.33
N ASP A 31 2.54 22.72 -1.83
CA ASP A 31 2.81 22.57 -3.27
C ASP A 31 1.72 21.77 -4.00
N ALA A 32 0.74 21.22 -3.29
CA ALA A 32 -0.30 20.34 -3.84
C ALA A 32 0.32 19.27 -4.75
N SER A 33 1.36 18.59 -4.25
CA SER A 33 2.14 17.63 -5.01
C SER A 33 1.31 16.41 -5.40
N PRO A 34 1.67 15.71 -6.50
CA PRO A 34 0.98 14.48 -6.89
C PRO A 34 1.00 13.45 -5.76
N TYR A 35 -0.15 12.85 -5.49
CA TYR A 35 -0.30 11.92 -4.37
C TYR A 35 0.64 10.72 -4.48
N ILE A 36 0.91 10.25 -5.70
CA ILE A 36 1.79 9.10 -5.93
C ILE A 36 3.18 9.26 -5.30
N ASN A 37 3.62 10.49 -5.10
CA ASN A 37 4.92 10.74 -4.45
C ASN A 37 4.97 10.17 -3.04
N HIS A 38 3.84 10.11 -2.33
CA HIS A 38 3.79 9.56 -0.98
C HIS A 38 4.05 8.05 -0.93
N PRO A 39 3.30 7.19 -1.65
CA PRO A 39 3.61 5.76 -1.67
C PRO A 39 5.00 5.44 -2.24
N ILE A 40 5.50 6.22 -3.20
CA ILE A 40 6.87 6.05 -3.70
C ILE A 40 7.87 6.32 -2.57
N SER A 41 7.69 7.41 -1.83
CA SER A 41 8.54 7.77 -0.70
C SER A 41 8.52 6.70 0.38
N LEU A 42 7.36 6.16 0.69
CA LEU A 42 7.20 5.08 1.67
C LEU A 42 7.96 3.82 1.23
N ALA A 43 7.81 3.41 -0.03
CA ALA A 43 8.53 2.26 -0.57
C ALA A 43 10.05 2.49 -0.56
N ASP A 44 10.49 3.71 -0.86
CA ASP A 44 11.90 4.09 -0.83
C ASP A 44 12.47 3.97 0.59
N ILE A 45 11.78 4.47 1.60
CA ILE A 45 12.18 4.36 3.00
C ILE A 45 12.31 2.89 3.41
N LEU A 46 11.32 2.07 3.09
CA LEU A 46 11.35 0.64 3.42
C LEU A 46 12.52 -0.06 2.77
N CYS A 47 12.74 0.18 1.49
CA CYS A 47 13.78 -0.53 0.74
C CYS A 47 15.19 -0.02 1.04
N ASN A 48 15.39 1.29 1.00
CA ASN A 48 16.73 1.87 1.03
C ASN A 48 17.19 2.29 2.43
N GLU A 49 16.30 2.60 3.34
CA GLU A 49 16.66 2.95 4.72
C GLU A 49 16.50 1.77 5.68
N ALA A 50 15.41 1.03 5.58
CA ALA A 50 15.15 -0.11 6.46
C ALA A 50 15.63 -1.45 5.88
N HIS A 51 16.17 -1.45 4.67
CA HIS A 51 16.72 -2.64 3.99
C HIS A 51 15.70 -3.78 3.82
N ILE A 52 14.43 -3.42 3.68
CA ILE A 52 13.35 -4.38 3.43
C ILE A 52 13.18 -4.52 1.92
N THR A 53 13.65 -5.64 1.37
CA THR A 53 13.64 -5.89 -0.07
C THR A 53 12.60 -6.92 -0.50
N ASP A 54 11.75 -7.37 0.42
CA ASP A 54 10.67 -8.29 0.12
C ASP A 54 9.69 -7.64 -0.84
N ILE A 55 9.52 -8.24 -2.03
CA ILE A 55 8.74 -7.63 -3.11
C ILE A 55 7.27 -7.45 -2.72
N GLU A 56 6.71 -8.36 -1.96
CA GLU A 56 5.31 -8.27 -1.55
C GLU A 56 5.09 -7.09 -0.60
N THR A 57 6.03 -6.84 0.31
CA THR A 57 5.97 -5.69 1.21
C THR A 57 6.09 -4.38 0.44
N ILE A 58 7.02 -4.29 -0.49
CA ILE A 58 7.24 -3.08 -1.29
C ILE A 58 6.02 -2.79 -2.17
N CYS A 59 5.46 -3.81 -2.84
CA CYS A 59 4.24 -3.65 -3.62
C CYS A 59 3.05 -3.24 -2.74
N GLY A 60 2.95 -3.82 -1.54
CA GLY A 60 1.93 -3.44 -0.57
C GLY A 60 2.03 -1.97 -0.19
N ALA A 61 3.25 -1.47 0.01
CA ALA A 61 3.49 -0.06 0.30
C ALA A 61 3.06 0.86 -0.85
N LEU A 62 3.40 0.48 -2.08
CA LEU A 62 3.00 1.26 -3.27
C LEU A 62 1.47 1.31 -3.44
N LEU A 63 0.78 0.25 -3.05
CA LEU A 63 -0.66 0.10 -3.25
C LEU A 63 -1.49 0.45 -2.00
N HIS A 64 -0.86 0.80 -0.88
CA HIS A 64 -1.51 0.81 0.43
C HIS A 64 -2.75 1.73 0.53
N ASP A 65 -2.80 2.83 -0.20
CA ASP A 65 -3.92 3.76 -0.15
C ASP A 65 -4.90 3.60 -1.33
N THR A 66 -4.67 2.65 -2.25
CA THR A 66 -5.52 2.55 -3.45
C THR A 66 -6.98 2.22 -3.11
N VAL A 67 -7.21 1.26 -2.23
CA VAL A 67 -8.58 0.86 -1.86
C VAL A 67 -9.27 1.97 -1.08
N GLU A 68 -8.54 2.62 -0.15
CA GLU A 68 -9.12 3.65 0.71
C GLU A 68 -9.44 4.93 -0.04
N ASP A 69 -8.56 5.35 -0.94
CA ASP A 69 -8.61 6.68 -1.57
C ASP A 69 -9.07 6.68 -3.02
N THR A 70 -9.24 5.53 -3.64
CA THR A 70 -9.69 5.43 -5.03
C THR A 70 -10.79 4.39 -5.17
N GLU A 71 -11.28 4.17 -6.38
CA GLU A 71 -12.33 3.17 -6.66
C GLU A 71 -11.78 1.73 -6.78
N THR A 72 -10.58 1.49 -6.25
CA THR A 72 -9.95 0.17 -6.30
C THR A 72 -10.61 -0.78 -5.32
N THR A 73 -10.89 -2.01 -5.75
CA THR A 73 -11.46 -3.06 -4.91
C THR A 73 -10.44 -4.13 -4.56
N ALA A 74 -10.70 -4.87 -3.49
CA ALA A 74 -9.86 -6.02 -3.11
C ALA A 74 -9.79 -7.05 -4.24
N GLU A 75 -10.91 -7.28 -4.95
CA GLU A 75 -10.97 -8.22 -6.06
C GLU A 75 -10.05 -7.78 -7.21
N GLU A 76 -10.03 -6.50 -7.52
CA GLU A 76 -9.17 -5.95 -8.55
C GLU A 76 -7.69 -6.16 -8.21
N LEU A 77 -7.32 -5.95 -6.94
CA LEU A 77 -5.96 -6.18 -6.46
C LEU A 77 -5.58 -7.66 -6.54
N GLU A 78 -6.49 -8.56 -6.16
CA GLU A 78 -6.23 -10.00 -6.22
C GLU A 78 -6.02 -10.45 -7.66
N ASP A 79 -6.86 -10.00 -8.59
CA ASP A 79 -6.74 -10.34 -10.01
C ASP A 79 -5.43 -9.84 -10.62
N ALA A 80 -4.98 -8.65 -10.20
CA ALA A 80 -3.77 -8.04 -10.77
C ALA A 80 -2.48 -8.52 -10.09
N PHE A 81 -2.49 -8.76 -8.78
CA PHE A 81 -1.28 -8.96 -7.99
C PHE A 81 -1.28 -10.23 -7.13
N GLY A 82 -2.40 -10.91 -7.04
CA GLY A 82 -2.51 -12.12 -6.23
C GLY A 82 -3.00 -11.85 -4.80
N LYS A 83 -3.31 -12.95 -4.12
CA LYS A 83 -3.95 -12.91 -2.80
C LYS A 83 -3.06 -12.30 -1.72
N THR A 84 -1.76 -12.62 -1.72
CA THR A 84 -0.84 -12.15 -0.66
C THR A 84 -0.74 -10.63 -0.65
N ILE A 85 -0.54 -10.01 -1.81
CA ILE A 85 -0.47 -8.54 -1.91
C ILE A 85 -1.82 -7.92 -1.58
N ARG A 86 -2.92 -8.50 -2.07
CA ARG A 86 -4.27 -8.06 -1.71
C ARG A 86 -4.44 -8.03 -0.20
N ASP A 87 -4.07 -9.11 0.49
CA ASP A 87 -4.25 -9.22 1.94
C ASP A 87 -3.42 -8.18 2.69
N ILE A 88 -2.18 -7.92 2.24
CA ILE A 88 -1.33 -6.88 2.84
C ILE A 88 -2.00 -5.51 2.72
N VAL A 89 -2.49 -5.16 1.53
CA VAL A 89 -3.15 -3.87 1.31
C VAL A 89 -4.41 -3.75 2.16
N MET A 90 -5.22 -4.81 2.21
CA MET A 90 -6.46 -4.78 3.02
C MET A 90 -6.15 -4.67 4.51
N ASP A 91 -5.07 -5.28 4.99
CA ASP A 91 -4.65 -5.17 6.39
C ASP A 91 -4.29 -3.74 6.79
N VAL A 92 -3.84 -2.91 5.85
CA VAL A 92 -3.47 -1.50 6.13
C VAL A 92 -4.58 -0.52 5.72
N THR A 93 -5.70 -1.01 5.19
CA THR A 93 -6.82 -0.17 4.75
C THR A 93 -7.78 0.06 5.92
N ASP A 94 -8.09 1.33 6.20
CA ASP A 94 -9.06 1.70 7.24
C ASP A 94 -10.48 1.71 6.67
N ASP A 95 -11.46 1.38 7.51
CA ASP A 95 -12.87 1.47 7.14
C ASP A 95 -13.38 2.90 7.39
N LYS A 96 -13.54 3.66 6.32
CA LYS A 96 -14.00 5.06 6.38
C LYS A 96 -15.46 5.22 6.82
N ASN A 97 -16.23 4.13 6.82
CA ASN A 97 -17.63 4.16 7.26
C ASN A 97 -17.76 4.14 8.79
N LEU A 98 -16.69 3.83 9.50
CA LEU A 98 -16.69 3.85 10.96
C LEU A 98 -16.42 5.26 11.48
N SER A 99 -16.95 5.56 12.66
CA SER A 99 -16.61 6.80 13.37
C SER A 99 -15.12 6.81 13.72
N LYS A 100 -14.57 8.00 14.01
CA LYS A 100 -13.16 8.13 14.39
C LYS A 100 -12.80 7.23 15.59
N ALA A 101 -13.66 7.19 16.61
CA ALA A 101 -13.45 6.36 17.80
C ALA A 101 -13.52 4.87 17.45
N SER A 102 -14.50 4.47 16.63
CA SER A 102 -14.65 3.08 16.19
C SER A 102 -13.49 2.63 15.32
N ARG A 103 -12.99 3.49 14.45
CA ARG A 103 -11.81 3.19 13.62
C ARG A 103 -10.57 2.97 14.49
N LYS A 104 -10.38 3.80 15.51
CA LYS A 104 -9.25 3.67 16.43
C LYS A 104 -9.32 2.35 17.19
N GLN A 105 -10.51 1.99 17.68
CA GLN A 105 -10.70 0.72 18.39
C GLN A 105 -10.47 -0.47 17.46
N ALA A 106 -10.99 -0.41 16.22
CA ALA A 106 -10.78 -1.45 15.23
C ALA A 106 -9.29 -1.63 14.90
N GLN A 107 -8.53 -0.54 14.81
CA GLN A 107 -7.09 -0.60 14.58
C GLN A 107 -6.38 -1.31 15.74
N ILE A 108 -6.76 -1.02 16.98
CA ILE A 108 -6.19 -1.68 18.16
C ILE A 108 -6.52 -3.18 18.14
N ASP A 109 -7.77 -3.53 17.90
CA ASP A 109 -8.22 -4.93 17.90
C ASP A 109 -7.58 -5.72 16.75
N HIS A 110 -7.38 -5.08 15.60
CA HIS A 110 -6.85 -5.70 14.40
C HIS A 110 -5.32 -5.80 14.42
N ALA A 111 -4.64 -4.91 15.14
CA ALA A 111 -3.17 -4.81 15.13
C ALA A 111 -2.45 -6.11 15.47
N ALA A 112 -3.06 -6.94 16.34
CA ALA A 112 -2.48 -8.23 16.72
C ALA A 112 -2.66 -9.30 15.64
N GLN A 113 -3.53 -9.07 14.66
CA GLN A 113 -3.92 -10.06 13.65
C GLN A 113 -3.34 -9.79 12.27
N ILE A 114 -2.83 -8.57 12.03
CA ILE A 114 -2.28 -8.22 10.72
C ILE A 114 -0.94 -8.91 10.48
N SER A 115 -0.60 -9.12 9.21
CA SER A 115 0.67 -9.72 8.82
C SER A 115 1.86 -8.87 9.25
N ASP A 116 3.02 -9.49 9.42
CA ASP A 116 4.26 -8.77 9.72
C ASP A 116 4.61 -7.76 8.63
N LYS A 117 4.32 -8.10 7.37
CA LYS A 117 4.55 -7.21 6.23
C LYS A 117 3.70 -5.95 6.32
N ALA A 118 2.42 -6.09 6.68
CA ALA A 118 1.52 -4.96 6.88
C ALA A 118 1.97 -4.09 8.06
N LYS A 119 2.47 -4.70 9.13
CA LYS A 119 3.02 -3.96 10.28
C LYS A 119 4.19 -3.07 9.88
N LEU A 120 5.09 -3.58 9.03
CA LEU A 120 6.22 -2.80 8.53
C LEU A 120 5.77 -1.56 7.77
N ILE A 121 4.75 -1.71 6.91
CA ILE A 121 4.19 -0.60 6.15
C ILE A 121 3.59 0.45 7.10
N LYS A 122 2.80 0.01 8.08
CA LYS A 122 2.19 0.92 9.06
C LYS A 122 3.22 1.68 9.89
N LEU A 123 4.31 1.01 10.28
CA LEU A 123 5.38 1.65 11.05
C LEU A 123 6.11 2.71 10.23
N ALA A 124 6.30 2.48 8.94
CA ALA A 124 7.01 3.43 8.06
C ALA A 124 6.11 4.59 7.62
N ASP A 125 4.82 4.37 7.56
CA ASP A 125 3.84 5.40 7.18
C ASP A 125 3.55 6.33 8.39
#